data_a80e0e611976c8bf699bd850d1706b58
#
_entry.id   a80e0e611976c8bf699bd850d1706b58
#
_cell.length_a   1.000
_cell.length_b   1.000
_cell.length_c   1.000
_cell.angle_alpha   90.00
_cell.angle_beta   90.00
_cell.angle_gamma   90.00
#
_symmetry.space_group_name_H-M   'P 1'
#
loop_
_entity.id
_entity.type
_entity.pdbx_description
1 polymer ?
#
loop_
_entity_poly.entity_id
_entity_poly.type
_entity_poly.pdbx_seq_one_letter_code
_entity_poly.pdbx_strand_id
1 'polypeptide(L)'
;MVKAVLTDIEGTTTPISFVKDVLFPYSYEKIQEFVLKNKDNPQIVKILEDVKKIEERELSLEEIIQTLKKWIEEDRKITPLKELQGLIWEEGYKSGELKGYVYPDAYEKLKEWYEKGIKLYIYSSGSVKAQKLLFSNTNFGDLNYLFSGYFDTNIGNKKDPLSYTKIAQSVGLNPNEILFLSDNPDEILASA
;
A
#
# COMPACT_ATOMS: atom_id res chain seq x y z
N MET A 1 -18.34 -3.01 -22.68
CA MET A 1 -16.95 -2.62 -23.00
C MET A 1 -16.23 -2.17 -21.74
N VAL A 2 -15.03 -2.67 -21.51
CA VAL A 2 -14.21 -2.26 -20.37
C VAL A 2 -13.68 -0.85 -20.59
N LYS A 3 -13.94 0.04 -19.62
CA LYS A 3 -13.49 1.44 -19.64
C LYS A 3 -12.42 1.72 -18.61
N ALA A 4 -12.34 0.88 -17.59
CA ALA A 4 -11.34 0.99 -16.51
C ALA A 4 -10.88 -0.39 -16.05
N VAL A 5 -9.65 -0.41 -15.54
CA VAL A 5 -9.06 -1.58 -14.88
C VAL A 5 -8.74 -1.18 -13.45
N LEU A 6 -9.18 -2.00 -12.50
CA LEU A 6 -8.84 -1.91 -11.10
C LEU A 6 -7.91 -3.07 -10.78
N THR A 7 -6.72 -2.81 -10.30
CA THR A 7 -5.73 -3.87 -10.06
C THR A 7 -5.21 -3.87 -8.63
N ASP A 8 -5.01 -5.07 -8.11
CA ASP A 8 -4.24 -5.32 -6.89
C ASP A 8 -2.74 -5.12 -7.17
N ILE A 9 -1.93 -5.04 -6.13
CA ILE A 9 -0.47 -4.91 -6.23
C ILE A 9 0.21 -6.26 -5.98
N GLU A 10 0.09 -6.78 -4.75
CA GLU A 10 0.79 -7.99 -4.32
C GLU A 10 0.33 -9.22 -5.10
N GLY A 11 1.25 -9.88 -5.79
CA GLY A 11 0.95 -11.06 -6.60
C GLY A 11 0.26 -10.76 -7.93
N THR A 12 0.03 -9.49 -8.26
CA THR A 12 -0.65 -9.07 -9.50
C THR A 12 0.26 -8.18 -10.36
N THR A 13 0.65 -7.01 -9.87
CA THR A 13 1.61 -6.13 -10.57
C THR A 13 3.02 -6.29 -10.03
N THR A 14 3.15 -6.73 -8.79
CA THR A 14 4.41 -6.78 -8.04
C THR A 14 4.48 -8.11 -7.28
N PRO A 15 5.66 -8.77 -7.20
CA PRO A 15 5.78 -10.01 -6.45
C PRO A 15 5.39 -9.84 -4.97
N ILE A 16 4.71 -10.83 -4.40
CA ILE A 16 4.44 -10.87 -2.97
C ILE A 16 5.76 -10.83 -2.18
N SER A 17 6.82 -11.47 -2.71
CA SER A 17 8.15 -11.48 -2.11
C SER A 17 8.75 -10.09 -1.94
N PHE A 18 8.41 -9.13 -2.81
CA PHE A 18 8.88 -7.76 -2.64
C PHE A 18 8.38 -7.15 -1.33
N VAL A 19 7.11 -7.36 -0.99
CA VAL A 19 6.53 -6.85 0.25
C VAL A 19 7.08 -7.61 1.45
N LYS A 20 7.06 -8.94 1.41
CA LYS A 20 7.45 -9.81 2.54
C LYS A 20 8.94 -9.84 2.80
N ASP A 21 9.76 -9.84 1.74
CA ASP A 21 11.20 -10.07 1.86
C ASP A 21 12.03 -8.79 1.73
N VAL A 22 11.42 -7.68 1.28
CA VAL A 22 12.11 -6.40 1.11
C VAL A 22 11.47 -5.30 1.97
N LEU A 23 10.21 -4.97 1.74
CA LEU A 23 9.57 -3.83 2.43
C LEU A 23 9.41 -4.05 3.93
N PHE A 24 8.83 -5.17 4.35
CA PHE A 24 8.61 -5.44 5.77
C PHE A 24 9.92 -5.60 6.54
N PRO A 25 10.90 -6.41 6.09
CA PRO A 25 12.19 -6.46 6.75
C PRO A 25 12.91 -5.11 6.80
N TYR A 26 12.82 -4.30 5.75
CA TYR A 26 13.41 -2.97 5.74
C TYR A 26 12.84 -2.10 6.86
N SER A 27 11.52 -2.03 6.99
CA SER A 27 10.88 -1.25 8.05
C SER A 27 11.21 -1.80 9.43
N TYR A 28 11.27 -3.11 9.59
CA TYR A 28 11.64 -3.77 10.84
C TYR A 28 13.05 -3.38 11.30
N GLU A 29 14.01 -3.40 10.40
CA GLU A 29 15.41 -3.05 10.70
C GLU A 29 15.57 -1.55 10.98
N LYS A 30 14.85 -0.70 10.27
CA LYS A 30 15.02 0.75 10.34
C LYS A 30 14.18 1.44 11.41
N ILE A 31 13.18 0.76 11.96
CA ILE A 31 12.19 1.41 12.83
C ILE A 31 12.82 2.01 14.09
N GLN A 32 13.75 1.31 14.72
CA GLN A 32 14.40 1.80 15.94
C GLN A 32 15.18 3.07 15.67
N GLU A 33 16.06 3.06 14.69
CA GLU A 33 16.86 4.21 14.29
C GLU A 33 15.98 5.40 13.88
N PHE A 34 14.96 5.12 13.05
CA PHE A 34 14.04 6.14 12.57
C PHE A 34 13.27 6.82 13.69
N VAL A 35 12.72 6.05 14.63
CA VAL A 35 11.97 6.57 15.76
C VAL A 35 12.89 7.39 16.68
N LEU A 36 14.07 6.88 17.01
CA LEU A 36 15.02 7.60 17.87
C LEU A 36 15.47 8.91 17.24
N LYS A 37 15.74 8.92 15.94
CA LYS A 37 16.15 10.12 15.20
C LYS A 37 15.04 11.15 15.12
N ASN A 38 13.79 10.75 15.05
CA ASN A 38 12.65 11.62 14.81
C ASN A 38 11.68 11.73 16.01
N LYS A 39 12.11 11.31 17.18
CA LYS A 39 11.25 11.24 18.39
C LYS A 39 10.60 12.57 18.80
N ASP A 40 11.19 13.68 18.41
CA ASP A 40 10.68 15.04 18.72
C ASP A 40 9.82 15.61 17.58
N ASN A 41 9.68 14.91 16.47
CA ASN A 41 8.83 15.31 15.36
C ASN A 41 7.36 15.14 15.76
N PRO A 42 6.51 16.20 15.65
CA PRO A 42 5.10 16.11 16.06
C PRO A 42 4.32 14.96 15.43
N GLN A 43 4.58 14.63 14.16
CA GLN A 43 3.92 13.52 13.49
C GLN A 43 4.32 12.18 14.10
N ILE A 44 5.60 12.01 14.44
CA ILE A 44 6.09 10.79 15.10
C ILE A 44 5.54 10.70 16.53
N VAL A 45 5.54 11.81 17.27
CA VAL A 45 4.97 11.85 18.62
C VAL A 45 3.51 11.39 18.60
N LYS A 46 2.72 11.86 17.64
CA LYS A 46 1.32 11.44 17.49
C LYS A 46 1.21 9.94 17.23
N ILE A 47 2.03 9.40 16.34
CA ILE A 47 2.05 7.97 16.04
C ILE A 47 2.36 7.16 17.30
N LEU A 48 3.36 7.57 18.08
CA LEU A 48 3.74 6.89 19.32
C LEU A 48 2.63 6.93 20.36
N GLU A 49 1.94 8.07 20.49
CA GLU A 49 0.78 8.19 21.39
C GLU A 49 -0.39 7.30 20.94
N ASP A 50 -0.62 7.17 19.64
CA ASP A 50 -1.64 6.29 19.10
C ASP A 50 -1.35 4.81 19.40
N VAL A 51 -0.07 4.42 19.41
CA VAL A 51 0.36 3.06 19.82
C VAL A 51 -0.01 2.81 21.28
N LYS A 52 0.26 3.76 22.17
CA LYS A 52 -0.13 3.66 23.59
C LYS A 52 -1.63 3.50 23.78
N LYS A 53 -2.41 4.24 23.00
CA LYS A 53 -3.89 4.15 23.05
C LYS A 53 -4.39 2.78 22.62
N ILE A 54 -3.79 2.22 21.59
CA ILE A 54 -4.17 0.89 21.07
C ILE A 54 -3.82 -0.20 22.08
N GLU A 55 -2.65 -0.10 22.71
CA GLU A 55 -2.23 -1.05 23.76
C GLU A 55 -2.89 -0.80 25.10
N GLU A 56 -3.61 0.33 25.23
CA GLU A 56 -4.36 0.71 26.44
C GLU A 56 -3.48 0.79 27.70
N ARG A 57 -2.21 1.19 27.56
CA ARG A 57 -1.28 1.34 28.68
C ARG A 57 -0.16 2.32 28.36
N GLU A 58 0.48 2.81 29.42
CA GLU A 58 1.70 3.60 29.26
C GLU A 58 2.86 2.71 28.84
N LEU A 59 3.62 3.18 27.87
CA LEU A 59 4.77 2.49 27.31
C LEU A 59 5.96 3.43 27.28
N SER A 60 7.16 2.90 27.61
CA SER A 60 8.42 3.59 27.34
C SER A 60 8.65 3.62 25.81
N LEU A 61 9.57 4.47 25.37
CA LEU A 61 9.93 4.56 23.95
C LEU A 61 10.41 3.21 23.42
N GLU A 62 11.23 2.50 24.20
CA GLU A 62 11.72 1.17 23.83
C GLU A 62 10.59 0.15 23.73
N GLU A 63 9.65 0.17 24.66
CA GLU A 63 8.47 -0.70 24.63
C GLU A 63 7.61 -0.44 23.41
N ILE A 64 7.43 0.83 23.02
CA ILE A 64 6.69 1.20 21.80
C ILE A 64 7.40 0.64 20.56
N ILE A 65 8.72 0.77 20.49
CA ILE A 65 9.51 0.23 19.36
C ILE A 65 9.35 -1.29 19.29
N GLN A 66 9.44 -1.99 20.40
CA GLN A 66 9.25 -3.45 20.42
C GLN A 66 7.83 -3.86 20.04
N THR A 67 6.84 -3.10 20.47
CA THR A 67 5.44 -3.33 20.09
C THR A 67 5.25 -3.18 18.59
N LEU A 68 5.79 -2.13 17.99
CA LEU A 68 5.73 -1.90 16.55
C LEU A 68 6.42 -3.03 15.77
N LYS A 69 7.58 -3.47 16.22
CA LYS A 69 8.29 -4.60 15.60
C LYS A 69 7.47 -5.88 15.66
N LYS A 70 6.85 -6.15 16.80
CA LYS A 70 5.97 -7.30 16.98
C LYS A 70 4.78 -7.25 16.01
N TRP A 71 4.19 -6.08 15.84
CA TRP A 71 3.09 -5.90 14.89
C TRP A 71 3.52 -6.17 13.45
N ILE A 72 4.74 -5.81 13.08
CA ILE A 72 5.30 -6.13 11.75
C ILE A 72 5.44 -7.66 11.60
N GLU A 73 6.00 -8.34 12.59
CA GLU A 73 6.16 -9.81 12.59
C GLU A 73 4.81 -10.52 12.46
N GLU A 74 3.77 -9.98 13.09
CA GLU A 74 2.42 -10.53 13.06
C GLU A 74 1.61 -10.11 11.83
N ASP A 75 2.20 -9.31 10.93
CA ASP A 75 1.54 -8.74 9.75
C ASP A 75 0.23 -8.01 10.10
N ARG A 76 0.25 -7.24 11.19
CA ARG A 76 -0.92 -6.46 11.63
C ARG A 76 -1.04 -5.17 10.83
N LYS A 77 -2.25 -4.90 10.35
CA LYS A 77 -2.55 -3.72 9.53
C LYS A 77 -3.17 -2.63 10.40
N ILE A 78 -2.35 -2.04 11.25
CA ILE A 78 -2.76 -1.02 12.24
C ILE A 78 -2.34 0.36 11.73
N THR A 79 -3.24 1.32 11.79
CA THR A 79 -3.05 2.66 11.21
C THR A 79 -1.74 3.35 11.62
N PRO A 80 -1.39 3.49 12.91
CA PRO A 80 -0.12 4.13 13.27
C PRO A 80 1.11 3.38 12.76
N LEU A 81 1.08 2.05 12.71
CA LEU A 81 2.15 1.26 12.10
C LEU A 81 2.28 1.55 10.62
N LYS A 82 1.17 1.57 9.90
CA LYS A 82 1.16 1.85 8.45
C LYS A 82 1.69 3.25 8.14
N GLU A 83 1.31 4.24 8.94
CA GLU A 83 1.82 5.61 8.80
C GLU A 83 3.33 5.67 9.00
N LEU A 84 3.83 5.02 10.04
CA LEU A 84 5.26 4.98 10.33
C LEU A 84 6.05 4.24 9.25
N GLN A 85 5.56 3.09 8.80
CA GLN A 85 6.16 2.35 7.69
C GLN A 85 6.22 3.20 6.42
N GLY A 86 5.14 3.94 6.13
CA GLY A 86 5.11 4.86 4.97
C GLY A 86 6.22 5.89 5.01
N LEU A 87 6.50 6.46 6.17
CA LEU A 87 7.57 7.44 6.36
C LEU A 87 8.96 6.78 6.21
N ILE A 88 9.15 5.59 6.77
CA ILE A 88 10.40 4.84 6.65
C ILE A 88 10.67 4.47 5.20
N TRP A 89 9.68 3.97 4.49
CA TRP A 89 9.81 3.60 3.08
C TRP A 89 10.09 4.83 2.20
N GLU A 90 9.45 5.96 2.49
CA GLU A 90 9.72 7.21 1.77
C GLU A 90 11.19 7.58 1.86
N GLU A 91 11.79 7.53 3.04
CA GLU A 91 13.21 7.78 3.24
C GLU A 91 14.06 6.76 2.48
N GLY A 92 13.68 5.48 2.53
CA GLY A 92 14.38 4.41 1.81
C GLY A 92 14.36 4.57 0.29
N TYR A 93 13.23 4.96 -0.27
CA TYR A 93 13.13 5.23 -1.71
C TYR A 93 13.92 6.47 -2.12
N LYS A 94 13.86 7.53 -1.32
CA LYS A 94 14.61 8.77 -1.58
C LYS A 94 16.12 8.55 -1.51
N SER A 95 16.59 7.73 -0.60
CA SER A 95 18.02 7.41 -0.45
C SER A 95 18.54 6.43 -1.48
N GLY A 96 17.64 5.74 -2.19
CA GLY A 96 18.00 4.68 -3.13
C GLY A 96 18.22 3.30 -2.48
N GLU A 97 18.06 3.17 -1.16
CA GLU A 97 18.14 1.87 -0.48
C GLU A 97 16.99 0.95 -0.86
N LEU A 98 15.81 1.51 -1.15
CA LEU A 98 14.66 0.79 -1.65
C LEU A 98 14.43 1.10 -3.11
N LYS A 99 14.08 0.07 -3.88
CA LYS A 99 13.67 0.20 -5.27
C LYS A 99 12.48 -0.72 -5.51
N GLY A 100 11.37 -0.16 -5.97
CA GLY A 100 10.17 -0.92 -6.27
C GLY A 100 10.35 -1.82 -7.47
N TYR A 101 9.53 -2.84 -7.55
CA TYR A 101 9.54 -3.79 -8.66
C TYR A 101 8.12 -4.01 -9.18
N VAL A 102 7.98 -3.96 -10.50
CA VAL A 102 6.74 -4.28 -11.22
C VAL A 102 7.09 -5.35 -12.26
N TYR A 103 6.24 -6.38 -12.38
CA TYR A 103 6.44 -7.41 -13.40
C TYR A 103 6.50 -6.78 -14.79
N PRO A 104 7.45 -7.20 -15.66
CA PRO A 104 7.55 -6.66 -17.02
C PRO A 104 6.28 -6.79 -17.85
N ASP A 105 5.59 -7.94 -17.77
CA ASP A 105 4.34 -8.18 -18.50
C ASP A 105 3.20 -7.30 -17.96
N ALA A 106 3.16 -7.08 -16.64
CA ALA A 106 2.20 -6.17 -16.03
C ALA A 106 2.44 -4.73 -16.51
N TYR A 107 3.68 -4.27 -16.52
CA TYR A 107 4.03 -2.95 -17.02
C TYR A 107 3.60 -2.75 -18.47
N GLU A 108 3.94 -3.70 -19.35
CA GLU A 108 3.58 -3.63 -20.76
C GLU A 108 2.07 -3.56 -20.98
N LYS A 109 1.31 -4.37 -20.25
CA LYS A 109 -0.14 -4.40 -20.39
C LYS A 109 -0.80 -3.13 -19.82
N LEU A 110 -0.34 -2.64 -18.69
CA LEU A 110 -0.84 -1.40 -18.10
C LEU A 110 -0.58 -0.22 -19.04
N LYS A 111 0.61 -0.16 -19.62
CA LYS A 111 0.97 0.88 -20.59
C LYS A 111 0.10 0.81 -21.85
N GLU A 112 -0.13 -0.40 -22.36
CA GLU A 112 -1.01 -0.63 -23.52
C GLU A 112 -2.42 -0.11 -23.25
N TRP A 113 -3.00 -0.44 -22.10
CA TRP A 113 -4.34 0.01 -21.73
C TRP A 113 -4.38 1.53 -21.56
N TYR A 114 -3.37 2.10 -20.93
CA TYR A 114 -3.25 3.55 -20.77
C TYR A 114 -3.26 4.25 -22.13
N GLU A 115 -2.46 3.76 -23.07
CA GLU A 115 -2.38 4.33 -24.43
C GLU A 115 -3.70 4.20 -25.20
N LYS A 116 -4.50 3.20 -24.89
CA LYS A 116 -5.85 3.00 -25.48
C LYS A 116 -6.94 3.83 -24.80
N GLY A 117 -6.59 4.65 -23.81
CA GLY A 117 -7.55 5.49 -23.10
C GLY A 117 -8.32 4.79 -21.97
N ILE A 118 -7.94 3.57 -21.61
CA ILE A 118 -8.54 2.85 -20.48
C ILE A 118 -7.98 3.46 -19.18
N LYS A 119 -8.85 3.81 -18.25
CA LYS A 119 -8.43 4.35 -16.95
C LYS A 119 -7.92 3.24 -16.05
N LEU A 120 -6.81 3.49 -15.34
CA LEU A 120 -6.19 2.51 -14.46
C LEU A 120 -6.27 2.98 -13.00
N TYR A 121 -6.66 2.07 -12.11
CA TYR A 121 -6.81 2.31 -10.68
C TYR A 121 -6.16 1.19 -9.89
N ILE A 122 -5.61 1.54 -8.72
CA ILE A 122 -5.04 0.57 -7.78
C ILE A 122 -6.00 0.38 -6.60
N TYR A 123 -6.15 -0.86 -6.16
CA TYR A 123 -6.82 -1.20 -4.90
C TYR A 123 -5.95 -2.19 -4.14
N SER A 124 -5.36 -1.73 -3.05
CA SER A 124 -4.43 -2.51 -2.23
C SER A 124 -4.68 -2.26 -0.74
N SER A 125 -4.27 -3.20 0.10
CA SER A 125 -4.33 -3.03 1.55
C SER A 125 -3.24 -2.08 2.08
N GLY A 126 -2.20 -1.81 1.30
CA GLY A 126 -1.23 -0.77 1.63
C GLY A 126 -1.85 0.62 1.54
N SER A 127 -1.33 1.58 2.33
CA SER A 127 -1.82 2.96 2.27
C SER A 127 -1.63 3.56 0.87
N VAL A 128 -2.47 4.53 0.52
CA VAL A 128 -2.32 5.27 -0.75
C VAL A 128 -0.92 5.86 -0.88
N LYS A 129 -0.37 6.40 0.21
CA LYS A 129 1.01 6.91 0.22
C LYS A 129 2.02 5.82 -0.15
N ALA A 130 1.93 4.64 0.44
CA ALA A 130 2.82 3.53 0.15
C ALA A 130 2.68 3.06 -1.31
N GLN A 131 1.46 3.02 -1.83
CA GLN A 131 1.19 2.69 -3.23
C GLN A 131 1.90 3.66 -4.18
N LYS A 132 1.75 4.95 -3.94
CA LYS A 132 2.37 6.01 -4.77
C LYS A 132 3.89 5.97 -4.69
N LEU A 133 4.46 5.71 -3.52
CA LEU A 133 5.90 5.58 -3.33
C LEU A 133 6.46 4.41 -4.14
N LEU A 134 5.80 3.27 -4.10
CA LEU A 134 6.23 2.10 -4.87
C LEU A 134 6.24 2.41 -6.37
N PHE A 135 5.13 2.94 -6.90
CA PHE A 135 5.01 3.21 -8.32
C PHE A 135 5.84 4.42 -8.80
N SER A 136 6.26 5.31 -7.90
CA SER A 136 7.20 6.39 -8.22
C SER A 136 8.64 5.88 -8.43
N ASN A 137 8.97 4.70 -7.89
CA ASN A 137 10.36 4.23 -7.78
C ASN A 137 10.52 2.80 -8.27
N THR A 138 9.90 2.47 -9.41
CA THR A 138 9.96 1.11 -9.95
C THR A 138 11.20 0.86 -10.82
N ASN A 139 11.40 -0.40 -11.19
CA ASN A 139 12.41 -0.80 -12.17
C ASN A 139 12.16 -0.21 -13.58
N PHE A 140 10.99 0.38 -13.83
CA PHE A 140 10.63 1.11 -15.06
C PHE A 140 10.53 2.62 -14.82
N GLY A 141 11.03 3.13 -13.69
CA GLY A 141 10.95 4.53 -13.33
C GLY A 141 9.63 4.87 -12.63
N ASP A 142 9.20 6.13 -12.75
CA ASP A 142 7.95 6.61 -12.17
C ASP A 142 6.77 6.21 -13.06
N LEU A 143 5.91 5.35 -12.54
CA LEU A 143 4.71 4.84 -13.22
C LEU A 143 3.40 5.47 -12.72
N ASN A 144 3.46 6.43 -11.80
CA ASN A 144 2.23 7.06 -11.29
C ASN A 144 1.38 7.70 -12.38
N TYR A 145 1.98 8.16 -13.46
CA TYR A 145 1.23 8.76 -14.58
C TYR A 145 0.24 7.79 -15.23
N LEU A 146 0.44 6.48 -15.09
CA LEU A 146 -0.46 5.46 -15.63
C LEU A 146 -1.79 5.41 -14.89
N PHE A 147 -1.81 5.76 -13.60
CA PHE A 147 -2.94 5.54 -12.72
C PHE A 147 -3.77 6.81 -12.55
N SER A 148 -5.10 6.65 -12.66
CA SER A 148 -6.05 7.72 -12.45
C SER A 148 -6.47 7.85 -10.99
N GLY A 149 -6.25 6.83 -10.18
CA GLY A 149 -6.58 6.86 -8.77
C GLY A 149 -6.08 5.63 -8.02
N TYR A 150 -6.10 5.75 -6.70
CA TYR A 150 -5.62 4.75 -5.77
C TYR A 150 -6.66 4.56 -4.67
N PHE A 151 -6.93 3.31 -4.32
CA PHE A 151 -7.83 2.95 -3.23
C PHE A 151 -7.10 2.06 -2.24
N ASP A 152 -7.37 2.26 -0.97
CA ASP A 152 -6.91 1.39 0.11
C ASP A 152 -8.11 0.86 0.92
N THR A 153 -7.85 0.23 2.06
CA THR A 153 -8.91 -0.33 2.89
C THR A 153 -9.80 0.71 3.57
N ASN A 154 -9.51 2.00 3.43
CA ASN A 154 -10.41 3.07 3.89
C ASN A 154 -11.73 3.09 3.11
N ILE A 155 -11.73 2.63 1.85
CA ILE A 155 -13.00 2.50 1.10
C ILE A 155 -13.80 1.28 1.54
N GLY A 156 -13.15 0.30 2.13
CA GLY A 156 -13.75 -0.93 2.65
C GLY A 156 -12.81 -2.12 2.51
N ASN A 157 -13.24 -3.26 3.05
CA ASN A 157 -12.49 -4.50 2.97
C ASN A 157 -12.50 -5.06 1.55
N LYS A 158 -11.37 -5.57 1.07
CA LYS A 158 -11.22 -6.12 -0.27
C LYS A 158 -12.06 -7.39 -0.51
N LYS A 159 -12.58 -8.01 0.53
CA LYS A 159 -13.48 -9.17 0.44
C LYS A 159 -14.96 -8.79 0.61
N ASP A 160 -15.27 -7.51 0.77
CA ASP A 160 -16.63 -6.99 0.89
C ASP A 160 -17.13 -6.48 -0.46
N PRO A 161 -18.21 -7.03 -1.03
CA PRO A 161 -18.78 -6.55 -2.30
C PRO A 161 -19.12 -5.05 -2.30
N LEU A 162 -19.51 -4.49 -1.15
CA LEU A 162 -19.83 -3.06 -1.04
C LEU A 162 -18.62 -2.17 -1.36
N SER A 163 -17.40 -2.63 -1.08
CA SER A 163 -16.17 -1.89 -1.39
C SER A 163 -16.07 -1.63 -2.89
N TYR A 164 -16.38 -2.63 -3.71
CA TYR A 164 -16.31 -2.53 -5.17
C TYR A 164 -17.42 -1.64 -5.72
N THR A 165 -18.61 -1.67 -5.12
CA THR A 165 -19.69 -0.74 -5.44
C THR A 165 -19.26 0.71 -5.18
N LYS A 166 -18.66 0.96 -4.03
CA LYS A 166 -18.15 2.30 -3.68
C LYS A 166 -17.06 2.77 -4.62
N ILE A 167 -16.16 1.88 -5.04
CA ILE A 167 -15.11 2.21 -6.01
C ILE A 167 -15.75 2.58 -7.36
N ALA A 168 -16.70 1.79 -7.84
CA ALA A 168 -17.40 2.07 -9.10
C ALA A 168 -18.09 3.43 -9.06
N GLN A 169 -18.76 3.76 -7.96
CA GLN A 169 -19.38 5.05 -7.74
C GLN A 169 -18.35 6.18 -7.74
N SER A 170 -17.22 5.98 -7.08
CA SER A 170 -16.12 6.94 -6.99
C SER A 170 -15.53 7.29 -8.34
N VAL A 171 -15.38 6.29 -9.22
CA VAL A 171 -14.82 6.51 -10.57
C VAL A 171 -15.88 6.91 -11.60
N GLY A 172 -17.16 6.83 -11.23
CA GLY A 172 -18.26 7.25 -12.11
C GLY A 172 -18.58 6.27 -13.24
N LEU A 173 -18.33 4.98 -13.04
CA LEU A 173 -18.60 3.95 -14.03
C LEU A 173 -19.53 2.87 -13.46
N ASN A 174 -20.22 2.15 -14.35
CA ASN A 174 -20.97 0.96 -13.96
C ASN A 174 -20.00 -0.17 -13.63
N PRO A 175 -20.31 -1.05 -12.66
CA PRO A 175 -19.44 -2.17 -12.32
C PRO A 175 -19.05 -3.06 -13.51
N ASN A 176 -19.95 -3.27 -14.47
CA ASN A 176 -19.67 -4.07 -15.66
C ASN A 176 -18.72 -3.39 -16.67
N GLU A 177 -18.34 -2.14 -16.44
CA GLU A 177 -17.38 -1.41 -17.25
C GLU A 177 -15.97 -1.47 -16.67
N ILE A 178 -15.81 -2.11 -15.50
CA ILE A 178 -14.55 -2.19 -14.75
C ILE A 178 -14.07 -3.65 -14.70
N LEU A 179 -12.83 -3.87 -15.16
CA LEU A 179 -12.15 -5.16 -14.99
C LEU A 179 -11.32 -5.13 -13.72
N PHE A 180 -11.53 -6.11 -12.83
CA PHE A 180 -10.73 -6.26 -11.61
C PHE A 180 -9.70 -7.37 -11.76
N LEU A 181 -8.46 -7.09 -11.36
CA LEU A 181 -7.35 -8.03 -11.39
C LEU A 181 -6.82 -8.25 -9.97
N SER A 182 -6.80 -9.50 -9.53
CA SER A 182 -6.25 -9.91 -8.24
C SER A 182 -5.80 -11.37 -8.32
N ASP A 183 -4.82 -11.73 -7.48
CA ASP A 183 -4.40 -13.11 -7.28
C ASP A 183 -5.21 -13.83 -6.20
N ASN A 184 -6.10 -13.12 -5.51
CA ASN A 184 -6.89 -13.65 -4.40
C ASN A 184 -8.31 -14.02 -4.86
N PRO A 185 -8.68 -15.33 -4.82
CA PRO A 185 -10.02 -15.78 -5.26
C PRO A 185 -11.17 -15.14 -4.49
N ASP A 186 -11.00 -14.88 -3.19
CA ASP A 186 -12.05 -14.27 -2.35
C ASP A 186 -12.34 -12.84 -2.78
N GLU A 187 -11.30 -12.10 -3.21
CA GLU A 187 -11.45 -10.75 -3.74
C GLU A 187 -12.16 -10.76 -5.09
N ILE A 188 -11.84 -11.72 -5.94
CA ILE A 188 -12.51 -11.89 -7.25
C ILE A 188 -14.00 -12.19 -7.05
N LEU A 189 -14.34 -13.08 -6.10
CA LEU A 189 -15.73 -13.39 -5.77
C LEU A 189 -16.47 -12.15 -5.24
N ALA A 190 -15.85 -11.37 -4.38
CA ALA A 190 -16.44 -10.17 -3.81
C ALA A 190 -16.70 -9.09 -4.88
N SER A 191 -15.85 -9.02 -5.91
CA SER A 191 -15.95 -8.01 -6.97
C SER A 191 -16.98 -8.37 -8.06
N ALA A 192 -17.39 -9.61 -8.09
CA ALA A 192 -18.30 -10.12 -9.13
C ALA A 192 -19.72 -9.58 -9.01
#